data_6c5f5153570ce4a07deb3e487d6c73bd
#
_entry.id   6c5f5153570ce4a07deb3e487d6c73bd
#
_cell.length_a   1.000
_cell.length_b   1.000
_cell.length_c   1.000
_cell.angle_alpha   90.00
_cell.angle_beta   90.00
_cell.angle_gamma   90.00
#
_symmetry.space_group_name_H-M   'P 1'
#
loop_
_entity.id
_entity.type
_entity.pdbx_description
1 polymer ?
#
loop_
_entity_poly.entity_id
_entity_poly.type
_entity_poly.pdbx_seq_one_letter_code
_entity_poly.pdbx_strand_id
1 'polypeptide(L)'
;MGRYFIKALIFCILFFSVCGVIGLQEDFFVPEKAEPVTEPEPEPVPEPVPEIVFSETELLPGDCFAIYLKGLTKRDDIQVSTAFVQGQPRFFSFMEGRLAIIGTSCRTKEGDYSCKVQVLRDGVTAAEKEETFKVHHKEFVEQHLTVTSTQKEQRSDDNFDMDKVHTERAKSVTSEKPLWEGTFVKPVEGRVSTEFGMIRYINKEESGRHSGIDIAAARGTPVKAANNGVVRLSMMLNVTGNTIIIDHGCNIYSSYAHLDKLLVEEGAEVKKGDIIGEVGSTGFSTGPHLHWSTTIGTLYINPESLTESDPLAFIR
;
A
#
# COMPACT_ATOMS: atom_id res chain seq x y z
N MET A 1 43.10 35.84 -2.43
CA MET A 1 43.87 36.36 -1.27
C MET A 1 43.62 35.37 -0.17
N GLY A 2 44.59 34.70 0.41
CA GLY A 2 45.98 34.58 0.64
C GLY A 2 46.13 33.29 1.43
N ARG A 3 46.92 32.49 0.94
CA ARG A 3 48.05 31.68 1.32
C ARG A 3 48.53 31.86 2.79
N TYR A 4 48.76 30.77 3.51
CA TYR A 4 49.99 30.57 4.31
C TYR A 4 50.38 29.10 4.44
N PHE A 5 51.54 28.81 3.91
CA PHE A 5 52.41 27.62 4.10
C PHE A 5 53.22 27.83 5.39
N ILE A 6 53.44 26.76 6.20
CA ILE A 6 54.55 26.71 7.12
C ILE A 6 55.27 25.37 6.94
N LYS A 7 56.55 25.50 6.51
CA LYS A 7 57.60 24.49 6.48
C LYS A 7 58.27 24.42 7.86
N ALA A 8 58.54 23.24 8.38
CA ALA A 8 59.45 23.08 9.50
C ALA A 8 60.69 22.27 9.06
N LEU A 9 61.79 22.79 9.41
CA LEU A 9 63.15 22.51 8.97
C LEU A 9 63.80 21.44 9.82
N ILE A 10 64.56 20.56 9.18
CA ILE A 10 65.43 19.53 9.73
C ILE A 10 66.72 20.18 10.24
N PHE A 11 67.18 19.77 11.40
CA PHE A 11 68.56 20.06 11.88
C PHE A 11 69.27 18.75 12.17
N CYS A 12 70.27 18.47 11.36
CA CYS A 12 71.36 17.44 11.62
C CYS A 12 72.40 18.05 12.50
N ILE A 13 72.86 17.33 13.52
CA ILE A 13 74.12 17.57 14.18
C ILE A 13 74.89 16.27 14.21
N LEU A 14 76.03 16.30 13.50
CA LEU A 14 77.05 15.32 13.51
C LEU A 14 78.02 15.55 14.72
N PHE A 15 78.29 14.53 15.52
CA PHE A 15 79.46 14.51 16.36
C PHE A 15 80.23 13.22 16.11
N PHE A 16 81.45 13.41 15.59
CA PHE A 16 82.53 12.39 15.55
C PHE A 16 83.21 12.38 16.90
N SER A 17 83.44 11.19 17.47
CA SER A 17 84.56 10.95 18.31
C SER A 17 85.04 9.49 18.25
N VAL A 18 86.28 9.34 17.96
CA VAL A 18 87.05 8.08 17.84
C VAL A 18 87.52 7.64 19.21
N CYS A 19 87.42 6.42 19.60
CA CYS A 19 88.43 5.63 20.25
C CYS A 19 87.98 4.22 20.65
N GLY A 20 88.87 3.24 20.37
CA GLY A 20 89.12 2.08 21.22
C GLY A 20 88.47 0.75 20.82
N VAL A 21 89.32 -0.06 20.17
CA VAL A 21 89.10 -1.49 19.93
C VAL A 21 89.17 -2.28 21.22
N ILE A 22 88.21 -3.03 21.62
CA ILE A 22 88.32 -4.27 22.40
C ILE A 22 87.22 -5.21 21.88
N GLY A 23 87.63 -6.34 21.32
CA GLY A 23 86.72 -7.35 20.81
C GLY A 23 86.04 -8.13 21.93
N LEU A 24 84.77 -8.07 21.96
CA LEU A 24 83.90 -9.07 22.61
C LEU A 24 82.83 -9.49 21.57
N GLN A 25 82.90 -10.77 21.24
CA GLN A 25 81.92 -11.41 20.36
C GLN A 25 80.64 -11.57 21.15
N GLU A 26 79.73 -10.64 20.97
CA GLU A 26 78.32 -10.79 21.46
C GLU A 26 77.51 -11.49 20.38
N ASP A 27 77.04 -12.68 20.69
CA ASP A 27 75.99 -13.37 19.90
C ASP A 27 74.75 -12.51 19.83
N PHE A 28 74.60 -11.84 18.71
CA PHE A 28 73.39 -11.12 18.41
C PHE A 28 72.23 -12.14 18.27
N PHE A 29 71.41 -12.30 19.34
CA PHE A 29 70.13 -12.96 19.30
C PHE A 29 69.25 -12.09 18.43
N VAL A 30 69.02 -12.47 17.18
CA VAL A 30 68.03 -11.86 16.31
C VAL A 30 66.67 -12.42 16.77
N PRO A 31 65.75 -11.59 17.37
CA PRO A 31 64.45 -12.11 17.70
C PRO A 31 63.77 -12.52 16.43
N GLU A 32 63.40 -13.77 16.34
CA GLU A 32 62.53 -14.32 15.29
C GLU A 32 61.26 -13.46 15.18
N LYS A 33 61.08 -12.91 14.00
CA LYS A 33 59.94 -11.99 13.74
C LYS A 33 58.68 -12.81 13.94
N ALA A 34 57.97 -12.54 15.07
CA ALA A 34 56.70 -13.17 15.34
C ALA A 34 55.79 -12.98 14.12
N GLU A 35 55.30 -14.07 13.54
CA GLU A 35 54.30 -14.03 12.49
C GLU A 35 53.06 -13.26 13.03
N PRO A 36 52.47 -12.38 12.23
CA PRO A 36 51.28 -11.68 12.67
C PRO A 36 50.21 -12.71 12.99
N VAL A 37 49.76 -12.74 14.23
CA VAL A 37 48.57 -13.51 14.64
C VAL A 37 47.41 -12.95 13.85
N THR A 38 46.99 -13.66 12.81
CA THR A 38 45.76 -13.34 12.11
C THR A 38 44.60 -13.57 13.09
N GLU A 39 43.89 -12.48 13.49
CA GLU A 39 42.65 -12.63 14.21
C GLU A 39 41.74 -13.58 13.39
N PRO A 40 41.09 -14.56 14.03
CA PRO A 40 40.17 -15.45 13.34
C PRO A 40 39.10 -14.61 12.67
N GLU A 41 38.89 -14.84 11.37
CA GLU A 41 37.81 -14.20 10.60
C GLU A 41 36.48 -14.45 11.35
N PRO A 42 35.71 -13.39 11.63
CA PRO A 42 34.45 -13.55 12.38
C PRO A 42 33.57 -14.58 11.68
N GLU A 43 33.06 -15.53 12.44
CA GLU A 43 32.15 -16.55 11.90
C GLU A 43 30.95 -15.85 11.18
N PRO A 44 30.58 -16.32 9.99
CA PRO A 44 29.51 -15.71 9.23
C PRO A 44 28.22 -15.73 10.06
N VAL A 45 27.65 -14.55 10.30
CA VAL A 45 26.35 -14.41 10.98
C VAL A 45 25.35 -15.19 10.17
N PRO A 46 24.60 -16.14 10.77
CA PRO A 46 23.62 -16.93 10.06
C PRO A 46 22.57 -16.00 9.43
N GLU A 47 22.29 -16.25 8.16
CA GLU A 47 21.29 -15.45 7.44
C GLU A 47 19.89 -15.66 8.04
N PRO A 48 19.07 -14.59 8.10
CA PRO A 48 17.71 -14.70 8.62
C PRO A 48 16.88 -15.66 7.75
N VAL A 49 16.06 -16.47 8.41
CA VAL A 49 15.06 -17.31 7.74
C VAL A 49 13.80 -16.46 7.49
N PRO A 50 13.30 -16.37 6.24
CA PRO A 50 12.08 -15.64 5.97
C PRO A 50 10.88 -16.23 6.70
N GLU A 51 10.03 -15.37 7.28
CA GLU A 51 8.76 -15.75 7.89
C GLU A 51 7.61 -15.16 7.07
N ILE A 52 6.58 -15.99 6.79
CA ILE A 52 5.41 -15.65 6.00
C ILE A 52 4.18 -15.68 6.90
N VAL A 53 3.49 -14.53 7.03
CA VAL A 53 2.31 -14.36 7.87
C VAL A 53 1.14 -13.87 7.01
N PHE A 54 -0.01 -14.52 7.16
CA PHE A 54 -1.28 -14.07 6.59
C PHE A 54 -2.16 -13.48 7.69
N SER A 55 -3.01 -12.49 7.34
CA SER A 55 -3.94 -11.90 8.31
C SER A 55 -5.11 -12.84 8.60
N GLU A 56 -6.12 -12.82 7.77
CA GLU A 56 -7.37 -13.58 7.94
C GLU A 56 -7.51 -14.60 6.84
N THR A 57 -8.21 -15.70 7.12
CA THR A 57 -8.46 -16.78 6.17
C THR A 57 -9.94 -17.01 5.90
N GLU A 58 -10.83 -16.36 6.65
CA GLU A 58 -12.28 -16.40 6.47
C GLU A 58 -12.74 -15.07 5.85
N LEU A 59 -13.28 -15.10 4.64
CA LEU A 59 -13.55 -13.90 3.83
C LEU A 59 -14.99 -13.90 3.30
N LEU A 60 -15.54 -12.71 3.09
CA LEU A 60 -16.70 -12.48 2.23
C LEU A 60 -16.27 -11.91 0.87
N PRO A 61 -17.06 -12.07 -0.19
CA PRO A 61 -16.84 -11.37 -1.45
C PRO A 61 -16.79 -9.84 -1.24
N GLY A 62 -15.65 -9.23 -1.58
CA GLY A 62 -15.38 -7.82 -1.33
C GLY A 62 -14.45 -7.55 -0.16
N ASP A 63 -14.07 -8.53 0.63
CA ASP A 63 -13.09 -8.36 1.70
C ASP A 63 -11.65 -8.33 1.18
N CYS A 64 -10.71 -8.06 2.06
CA CYS A 64 -9.29 -8.11 1.77
C CYS A 64 -8.52 -8.81 2.90
N PHE A 65 -7.34 -9.29 2.56
CA PHE A 65 -6.38 -9.85 3.52
C PHE A 65 -4.99 -9.32 3.23
N ALA A 66 -4.09 -9.48 4.19
CA ALA A 66 -2.71 -9.06 4.06
C ALA A 66 -1.74 -10.24 4.12
N ILE A 67 -0.63 -10.11 3.39
CA ILE A 67 0.55 -10.98 3.46
C ILE A 67 1.70 -10.12 4.01
N TYR A 68 2.31 -10.56 5.09
CA TYR A 68 3.48 -9.92 5.66
C TYR A 68 4.66 -10.89 5.68
N LEU A 69 5.81 -10.41 5.21
CA LEU A 69 7.06 -11.16 5.11
C LEU A 69 8.14 -10.43 5.90
N LYS A 70 8.82 -11.12 6.81
CA LYS A 70 9.99 -10.59 7.52
C LYS A 70 11.20 -11.52 7.39
N GLY A 71 12.38 -11.08 7.83
CA GLY A 71 13.63 -11.83 7.68
C GLY A 71 14.12 -11.92 6.23
N LEU A 72 13.70 -10.97 5.38
CA LEU A 72 14.12 -10.90 3.98
C LEU A 72 15.49 -10.24 3.84
N THR A 73 16.23 -10.67 2.82
CA THR A 73 17.48 -10.06 2.34
C THR A 73 17.26 -9.41 0.98
N LYS A 74 18.26 -8.69 0.48
CA LYS A 74 18.21 -8.09 -0.88
C LYS A 74 18.28 -9.13 -2.02
N ARG A 75 18.60 -10.40 -1.69
CA ARG A 75 18.71 -11.51 -2.64
C ARG A 75 17.42 -12.31 -2.76
N ASP A 76 16.41 -11.94 -1.99
CA ASP A 76 15.16 -12.68 -1.93
C ASP A 76 14.19 -12.16 -3.00
N ASP A 77 13.68 -13.07 -3.82
CA ASP A 77 12.57 -12.89 -4.74
C ASP A 77 11.29 -13.48 -4.13
N ILE A 78 10.17 -12.79 -4.30
CA ILE A 78 8.88 -13.19 -3.72
C ILE A 78 7.94 -13.59 -4.84
N GLN A 79 7.42 -14.82 -4.76
CA GLN A 79 6.44 -15.33 -5.71
C GLN A 79 5.14 -15.69 -4.99
N VAL A 80 4.03 -15.25 -5.55
CA VAL A 80 2.68 -15.54 -5.03
C VAL A 80 1.86 -16.23 -6.09
N SER A 81 1.26 -17.36 -5.74
CA SER A 81 0.31 -18.08 -6.58
C SER A 81 -1.04 -18.11 -5.87
N THR A 82 -2.03 -17.44 -6.46
CA THR A 82 -3.40 -17.36 -5.92
C THR A 82 -4.38 -17.02 -7.03
N ALA A 83 -5.66 -17.39 -6.85
CA ALA A 83 -6.74 -17.03 -7.76
C ALA A 83 -7.35 -15.63 -7.47
N PHE A 84 -6.95 -14.96 -6.36
CA PHE A 84 -7.53 -13.67 -5.99
C PHE A 84 -7.02 -12.50 -6.84
N VAL A 85 -5.82 -12.60 -7.41
CA VAL A 85 -5.22 -11.56 -8.25
C VAL A 85 -4.70 -12.15 -9.55
N GLN A 86 -4.67 -11.34 -10.61
CA GLN A 86 -3.95 -11.69 -11.84
C GLN A 86 -2.51 -11.16 -11.74
N GLY A 87 -1.53 -12.04 -11.93
CA GLY A 87 -0.11 -11.71 -11.81
C GLY A 87 0.38 -11.67 -10.35
N GLN A 88 1.48 -10.94 -10.11
CA GLN A 88 2.08 -10.82 -8.79
C GLN A 88 1.50 -9.63 -8.03
N PRO A 89 1.12 -9.78 -6.75
CA PRO A 89 0.73 -8.65 -5.93
C PRO A 89 1.92 -7.72 -5.69
N ARG A 90 1.66 -6.43 -5.53
CA ARG A 90 2.69 -5.46 -5.20
C ARG A 90 3.01 -5.55 -3.71
N PHE A 91 4.30 -5.72 -3.41
CA PHE A 91 4.80 -5.68 -2.04
C PHE A 91 5.44 -4.33 -1.71
N PHE A 92 5.08 -3.80 -0.56
CA PHE A 92 5.52 -2.51 -0.03
C PHE A 92 6.45 -2.71 1.16
N SER A 93 7.36 -1.76 1.39
CA SER A 93 8.21 -1.78 2.59
C SER A 93 7.37 -1.41 3.82
N PHE A 94 7.35 -2.28 4.82
CA PHE A 94 6.64 -2.05 6.07
C PHE A 94 7.42 -2.62 7.25
N MET A 95 7.68 -1.79 8.26
CA MET A 95 8.55 -2.16 9.38
C MET A 95 9.88 -2.76 8.87
N GLU A 96 10.25 -3.95 9.34
CA GLU A 96 11.46 -4.69 8.92
C GLU A 96 11.20 -5.70 7.79
N GLY A 97 10.04 -5.61 7.14
CA GLY A 97 9.58 -6.60 6.15
C GLY A 97 8.91 -6.00 4.92
N ARG A 98 8.12 -6.85 4.29
CA ARG A 98 7.33 -6.52 3.11
C ARG A 98 5.87 -6.86 3.33
N LEU A 99 4.98 -5.96 2.93
CA LEU A 99 3.53 -6.06 3.06
C LEU A 99 2.86 -6.04 1.69
N ALA A 100 1.94 -6.96 1.45
CA ALA A 100 0.98 -6.86 0.35
C ALA A 100 -0.45 -6.94 0.89
N ILE A 101 -1.36 -6.14 0.33
CA ILE A 101 -2.81 -6.23 0.60
C ILE A 101 -3.47 -6.80 -0.64
N ILE A 102 -4.29 -7.83 -0.46
CA ILE A 102 -5.00 -8.52 -1.53
C ILE A 102 -6.50 -8.42 -1.28
N GLY A 103 -7.23 -7.94 -2.27
CA GLY A 103 -8.69 -7.83 -2.22
C GLY A 103 -9.37 -9.00 -2.92
N THR A 104 -10.59 -9.29 -2.49
CA THR A 104 -11.53 -10.16 -3.21
C THR A 104 -12.56 -9.32 -3.96
N SER A 105 -12.99 -9.80 -5.11
CA SER A 105 -14.06 -9.16 -5.89
C SER A 105 -15.43 -9.46 -5.28
N CYS A 106 -16.39 -8.56 -5.43
CA CYS A 106 -17.81 -8.89 -5.18
C CYS A 106 -18.34 -10.03 -6.07
N ARG A 107 -17.58 -10.43 -7.10
CA ARG A 107 -17.89 -11.57 -7.98
C ARG A 107 -17.17 -12.86 -7.58
N THR A 108 -16.32 -12.83 -6.55
CA THR A 108 -15.65 -14.02 -6.01
C THR A 108 -16.73 -14.95 -5.46
N LYS A 109 -16.74 -16.19 -5.94
CA LYS A 109 -17.73 -17.20 -5.52
C LYS A 109 -17.33 -17.79 -4.17
N GLU A 110 -18.32 -18.33 -3.45
CA GLU A 110 -18.05 -19.14 -2.28
C GLU A 110 -17.16 -20.35 -2.61
N GLY A 111 -16.31 -20.75 -1.67
CA GLY A 111 -15.41 -21.90 -1.83
C GLY A 111 -14.05 -21.67 -1.16
N ASP A 112 -13.21 -22.69 -1.29
CA ASP A 112 -11.86 -22.67 -0.76
C ASP A 112 -10.87 -22.24 -1.84
N TYR A 113 -10.00 -21.31 -1.49
CA TYR A 113 -8.99 -20.72 -2.39
C TYR A 113 -7.62 -20.85 -1.76
N SER A 114 -6.67 -21.42 -2.49
CA SER A 114 -5.27 -21.47 -2.03
C SER A 114 -4.55 -20.16 -2.34
N CYS A 115 -3.70 -19.76 -1.40
CA CYS A 115 -2.68 -18.73 -1.60
C CYS A 115 -1.33 -19.28 -1.15
N LYS A 116 -0.44 -19.48 -2.11
CA LYS A 116 0.91 -19.97 -1.88
C LYS A 116 1.91 -18.85 -2.06
N VAL A 117 2.76 -18.64 -1.06
CA VAL A 117 3.86 -17.68 -1.09
C VAL A 117 5.18 -18.43 -1.00
N GLN A 118 6.10 -18.12 -1.90
CA GLN A 118 7.46 -18.64 -1.91
C GLN A 118 8.45 -17.47 -1.83
N VAL A 119 9.47 -17.62 -1.00
CA VAL A 119 10.63 -16.73 -0.96
C VAL A 119 11.81 -17.50 -1.51
N LEU A 120 12.37 -17.01 -2.61
CA LEU A 120 13.51 -17.61 -3.29
C LEU A 120 14.77 -16.78 -3.01
N ARG A 121 15.77 -17.36 -2.34
CA ARG A 121 17.07 -16.74 -2.11
C ARG A 121 18.07 -17.29 -3.11
N ASP A 122 18.59 -16.43 -3.99
CA ASP A 122 19.47 -16.83 -5.10
C ASP A 122 18.85 -17.97 -5.96
N GLY A 123 17.52 -17.97 -6.14
CA GLY A 123 16.78 -18.96 -6.90
C GLY A 123 16.47 -20.28 -6.15
N VAL A 124 16.86 -20.39 -4.87
CA VAL A 124 16.59 -21.56 -4.01
C VAL A 124 15.49 -21.18 -3.01
N THR A 125 14.52 -22.08 -2.77
CA THR A 125 13.46 -21.84 -1.81
C THR A 125 14.02 -21.69 -0.40
N ALA A 126 13.95 -20.47 0.15
CA ALA A 126 14.36 -20.13 1.51
C ALA A 126 13.20 -20.27 2.50
N ALA A 127 11.97 -19.99 2.04
CA ALA A 127 10.74 -20.24 2.79
C ALA A 127 9.55 -20.42 1.84
N GLU A 128 8.58 -21.19 2.29
CA GLU A 128 7.32 -21.41 1.57
C GLU A 128 6.19 -21.58 2.56
N LYS A 129 5.05 -20.97 2.26
CA LYS A 129 3.81 -21.19 3.02
C LYS A 129 2.63 -21.18 2.07
N GLU A 130 1.75 -22.14 2.23
CA GLU A 130 0.47 -22.22 1.56
C GLU A 130 -0.64 -22.14 2.61
N GLU A 131 -1.64 -21.27 2.34
CA GLU A 131 -2.78 -21.07 3.21
C GLU A 131 -4.07 -21.24 2.39
N THR A 132 -5.09 -21.83 3.02
CA THR A 132 -6.42 -21.97 2.42
C THR A 132 -7.34 -20.89 2.97
N PHE A 133 -7.88 -20.08 2.07
CA PHE A 133 -8.84 -19.03 2.35
C PHE A 133 -10.23 -19.53 2.03
N LYS A 134 -11.13 -19.43 2.99
CA LYS A 134 -12.53 -19.77 2.79
C LYS A 134 -13.34 -18.53 2.50
N VAL A 135 -13.88 -18.46 1.30
CA VAL A 135 -14.82 -17.41 0.91
C VAL A 135 -16.25 -17.91 1.20
N HIS A 136 -16.94 -17.24 2.10
CA HIS A 136 -18.30 -17.56 2.48
C HIS A 136 -19.31 -17.04 1.45
N HIS A 137 -20.50 -17.67 1.47
CA HIS A 137 -21.61 -17.18 0.66
C HIS A 137 -22.05 -15.79 1.06
N LYS A 138 -22.30 -14.93 0.07
CA LYS A 138 -22.93 -13.62 0.25
C LYS A 138 -23.97 -13.43 -0.85
N GLU A 139 -25.21 -13.22 -0.44
CA GLU A 139 -26.26 -12.80 -1.38
C GLU A 139 -26.15 -11.30 -1.65
N PHE A 140 -26.23 -10.93 -2.93
CA PHE A 140 -26.26 -9.53 -3.34
C PHE A 140 -27.65 -9.18 -3.86
N VAL A 141 -28.23 -8.17 -3.25
CA VAL A 141 -29.59 -7.68 -3.60
C VAL A 141 -29.57 -7.06 -5.00
N GLU A 142 -30.68 -7.18 -5.71
CA GLU A 142 -30.86 -6.54 -7.01
C GLU A 142 -31.45 -5.13 -6.84
N GLN A 143 -30.92 -4.17 -7.62
CA GLN A 143 -31.43 -2.81 -7.75
C GLN A 143 -31.90 -2.57 -9.17
N HIS A 144 -33.19 -2.28 -9.31
CA HIS A 144 -33.81 -1.95 -10.60
C HIS A 144 -34.07 -0.45 -10.70
N LEU A 145 -33.36 0.22 -11.61
CA LEU A 145 -33.44 1.64 -11.87
C LEU A 145 -34.14 1.89 -13.23
N THR A 146 -35.07 2.81 -13.23
CA THR A 146 -35.59 3.40 -14.48
C THR A 146 -34.99 4.78 -14.62
N VAL A 147 -34.27 5.00 -15.72
CA VAL A 147 -33.60 6.27 -16.02
C VAL A 147 -34.09 6.86 -17.32
N THR A 148 -34.04 8.18 -17.41
CA THR A 148 -34.33 8.93 -18.63
C THR A 148 -33.25 8.77 -19.68
N SER A 149 -33.56 9.15 -20.93
CA SER A 149 -32.54 9.17 -22.01
C SER A 149 -31.33 10.04 -21.68
N THR A 150 -31.55 11.22 -21.09
CA THR A 150 -30.49 12.13 -20.66
C THR A 150 -29.60 11.51 -19.56
N GLN A 151 -30.18 10.81 -18.59
CA GLN A 151 -29.43 10.10 -17.56
C GLN A 151 -28.66 8.91 -18.14
N LYS A 152 -29.24 8.21 -19.15
CA LYS A 152 -28.54 7.11 -19.86
C LYS A 152 -27.35 7.66 -20.62
N GLU A 153 -27.47 8.80 -21.29
CA GLU A 153 -26.39 9.48 -22.01
C GLU A 153 -25.27 9.91 -21.05
N GLN A 154 -25.63 10.48 -19.90
CA GLN A 154 -24.66 10.86 -18.85
C GLN A 154 -23.85 9.65 -18.35
N ARG A 155 -24.44 8.46 -18.36
CA ARG A 155 -23.81 7.18 -18.00
C ARG A 155 -23.37 6.38 -19.22
N SER A 156 -22.99 7.01 -20.32
CA SER A 156 -22.48 6.36 -21.51
C SER A 156 -21.10 5.74 -21.29
N ASP A 157 -20.74 4.75 -22.11
CA ASP A 157 -19.42 4.14 -22.08
C ASP A 157 -18.31 5.16 -22.34
N ASP A 158 -18.55 6.12 -23.25
CA ASP A 158 -17.61 7.23 -23.53
C ASP A 158 -17.34 8.07 -22.29
N ASN A 159 -18.36 8.41 -21.48
CA ASN A 159 -18.20 9.16 -20.25
C ASN A 159 -17.45 8.33 -19.19
N PHE A 160 -17.71 7.01 -19.11
CA PHE A 160 -16.95 6.13 -18.23
C PHE A 160 -15.50 6.03 -18.64
N ASP A 161 -15.20 5.92 -19.93
CA ASP A 161 -13.83 5.82 -20.45
C ASP A 161 -13.04 7.12 -20.19
N MET A 162 -13.67 8.29 -20.37
CA MET A 162 -13.07 9.58 -20.04
C MET A 162 -12.75 9.68 -18.52
N ASP A 163 -13.71 9.34 -17.67
CA ASP A 163 -13.54 9.37 -16.20
C ASP A 163 -12.48 8.37 -15.73
N LYS A 164 -12.40 7.20 -16.41
CA LYS A 164 -11.43 6.15 -16.14
C LYS A 164 -9.99 6.63 -16.29
N VAL A 165 -9.69 7.42 -17.31
CA VAL A 165 -8.33 7.98 -17.51
C VAL A 165 -7.88 8.78 -16.30
N HIS A 166 -8.76 9.59 -15.71
CA HIS A 166 -8.46 10.39 -14.54
C HIS A 166 -8.33 9.53 -13.27
N THR A 167 -9.23 8.57 -13.09
CA THR A 167 -9.23 7.70 -11.92
C THR A 167 -8.06 6.71 -11.91
N GLU A 168 -7.68 6.17 -13.07
CA GLU A 168 -6.50 5.30 -13.20
C GLU A 168 -5.21 6.10 -12.98
N ARG A 169 -5.10 7.32 -13.53
CA ARG A 169 -3.98 8.22 -13.23
C ARG A 169 -3.85 8.46 -11.72
N ALA A 170 -4.94 8.78 -11.05
CA ALA A 170 -4.96 9.01 -9.62
C ALA A 170 -4.51 7.78 -8.80
N LYS A 171 -4.85 6.58 -9.28
CA LYS A 171 -4.51 5.29 -8.62
C LYS A 171 -3.20 4.66 -9.13
N SER A 172 -2.51 5.28 -10.09
CA SER A 172 -1.21 4.79 -10.58
C SER A 172 -0.06 5.10 -9.62
N VAL A 173 -0.24 6.04 -8.71
CA VAL A 173 0.75 6.47 -7.71
C VAL A 173 0.20 6.22 -6.33
N THR A 174 0.93 5.45 -5.52
CA THR A 174 0.62 5.20 -4.11
C THR A 174 1.84 5.42 -3.24
N SER A 175 1.60 5.81 -2.00
CA SER A 175 2.64 5.90 -0.98
C SER A 175 3.18 4.51 -0.65
N GLU A 176 4.52 4.37 -0.58
CA GLU A 176 5.20 3.09 -0.33
C GLU A 176 4.97 2.55 1.10
N LYS A 177 4.45 3.39 1.98
CA LYS A 177 4.14 3.04 3.38
C LYS A 177 2.66 3.24 3.65
N PRO A 178 2.07 2.46 4.57
CA PRO A 178 0.73 2.73 5.07
C PRO A 178 0.68 4.14 5.67
N LEU A 179 -0.29 4.93 5.25
CA LEU A 179 -0.58 6.24 5.82
C LEU A 179 -1.73 6.15 6.82
N TRP A 180 -2.58 5.13 6.71
CA TRP A 180 -3.72 4.91 7.60
C TRP A 180 -3.30 4.44 9.00
N GLU A 181 -4.16 4.73 9.96
CA GLU A 181 -4.02 4.31 11.35
C GLU A 181 -5.33 3.66 11.83
N GLY A 182 -5.22 2.39 12.25
CA GLY A 182 -6.37 1.61 12.71
C GLY A 182 -7.47 1.46 11.65
N THR A 183 -8.70 1.23 12.08
CA THR A 183 -9.85 1.11 11.19
C THR A 183 -10.20 2.43 10.51
N PHE A 184 -10.86 2.34 9.35
CA PHE A 184 -11.41 3.51 8.66
C PHE A 184 -12.68 4.00 9.37
N VAL A 185 -13.08 5.24 9.15
CA VAL A 185 -14.35 5.77 9.66
C VAL A 185 -15.32 5.98 8.52
N LYS A 186 -16.61 5.84 8.78
CA LYS A 186 -17.65 6.22 7.81
C LYS A 186 -17.55 7.72 7.54
N PRO A 187 -17.47 8.13 6.26
CA PRO A 187 -17.22 9.54 5.90
C PRO A 187 -18.37 10.48 6.26
N VAL A 188 -19.58 9.97 6.35
CA VAL A 188 -20.78 10.73 6.67
C VAL A 188 -21.75 9.87 7.48
N GLU A 189 -22.48 10.49 8.39
CA GLU A 189 -23.58 9.84 9.08
C GLU A 189 -24.79 9.76 8.17
N GLY A 190 -25.43 8.59 8.13
CA GLY A 190 -26.60 8.36 7.29
C GLY A 190 -26.94 6.89 7.12
N ARG A 191 -28.11 6.64 6.53
CA ARG A 191 -28.52 5.28 6.19
C ARG A 191 -27.83 4.84 4.91
N VAL A 192 -27.23 3.65 4.91
CA VAL A 192 -26.79 3.01 3.67
C VAL A 192 -28.03 2.72 2.80
N SER A 193 -28.12 3.38 1.69
CA SER A 193 -29.26 3.26 0.74
C SER A 193 -28.97 2.26 -0.37
N THR A 194 -27.72 2.06 -0.71
CA THR A 194 -27.24 1.07 -1.70
C THR A 194 -25.97 0.40 -1.18
N GLU A 195 -26.00 -0.90 -1.05
CA GLU A 195 -24.88 -1.68 -0.54
C GLU A 195 -23.82 -1.97 -1.62
N PHE A 196 -22.60 -2.29 -1.18
CA PHE A 196 -21.53 -2.77 -2.06
C PHE A 196 -21.92 -4.08 -2.75
N GLY A 197 -21.56 -4.21 -4.03
CA GLY A 197 -21.77 -5.43 -4.82
C GLY A 197 -23.21 -5.64 -5.30
N MET A 198 -24.18 -4.78 -4.90
CA MET A 198 -25.56 -4.85 -5.36
C MET A 198 -25.63 -4.95 -6.88
N ILE A 199 -26.45 -5.89 -7.39
CA ILE A 199 -26.62 -6.13 -8.83
C ILE A 199 -27.52 -5.03 -9.39
N ARG A 200 -27.00 -4.25 -10.32
CA ARG A 200 -27.74 -3.12 -10.87
C ARG A 200 -28.34 -3.45 -12.24
N TYR A 201 -29.64 -3.25 -12.35
CA TYR A 201 -30.36 -3.27 -13.60
C TYR A 201 -30.81 -1.86 -13.96
N ILE A 202 -30.49 -1.40 -15.16
CA ILE A 202 -30.92 -0.10 -15.69
C ILE A 202 -31.85 -0.37 -16.88
N ASN A 203 -33.11 0.14 -16.76
CA ASN A 203 -34.14 -0.09 -17.78
C ASN A 203 -34.27 -1.59 -18.13
N LYS A 204 -34.19 -2.48 -17.14
CA LYS A 204 -34.29 -3.95 -17.21
C LYS A 204 -33.04 -4.67 -17.79
N GLU A 205 -31.97 -3.95 -18.13
CA GLU A 205 -30.69 -4.53 -18.58
C GLU A 205 -29.69 -4.54 -17.41
N GLU A 206 -28.97 -5.65 -17.20
CA GLU A 206 -27.91 -5.71 -16.18
C GLU A 206 -26.82 -4.71 -16.54
N SER A 207 -26.53 -3.80 -15.64
CA SER A 207 -25.56 -2.70 -15.81
C SER A 207 -24.33 -2.82 -14.91
N GLY A 208 -24.12 -4.00 -14.31
CA GLY A 208 -22.97 -4.31 -13.48
C GLY A 208 -23.26 -4.36 -11.98
N ARG A 209 -22.24 -4.12 -11.17
CA ARG A 209 -22.29 -4.18 -9.71
C ARG A 209 -21.99 -2.81 -9.10
N HIS A 210 -22.61 -2.52 -7.96
CA HIS A 210 -22.32 -1.30 -7.21
C HIS A 210 -20.90 -1.35 -6.64
N SER A 211 -20.07 -0.37 -6.96
CA SER A 211 -18.62 -0.36 -6.66
C SER A 211 -18.25 0.19 -5.28
N GLY A 212 -19.26 0.58 -4.48
CA GLY A 212 -19.09 1.15 -3.15
C GLY A 212 -20.38 1.04 -2.37
N ILE A 213 -20.58 1.93 -1.41
CA ILE A 213 -21.86 2.12 -0.72
C ILE A 213 -22.39 3.53 -0.97
N ASP A 214 -23.71 3.67 -1.07
CA ASP A 214 -24.37 4.98 -1.10
C ASP A 214 -24.92 5.29 0.29
N ILE A 215 -24.55 6.42 0.86
CA ILE A 215 -24.99 6.88 2.17
C ILE A 215 -25.90 8.07 1.96
N ALA A 216 -27.20 7.90 2.22
CA ALA A 216 -28.17 8.96 2.12
C ALA A 216 -27.92 10.02 3.20
N ALA A 217 -27.71 11.27 2.76
CA ALA A 217 -27.50 12.41 3.64
C ALA A 217 -27.99 13.69 2.94
N ALA A 218 -28.32 14.72 3.72
CA ALA A 218 -28.76 16.00 3.17
C ALA A 218 -27.66 16.68 2.37
N ARG A 219 -28.03 17.39 1.29
CA ARG A 219 -27.07 18.23 0.55
C ARG A 219 -26.40 19.23 1.48
N GLY A 220 -25.08 19.39 1.34
CA GLY A 220 -24.26 20.26 2.19
C GLY A 220 -23.78 19.60 3.49
N THR A 221 -24.16 18.33 3.77
CA THR A 221 -23.62 17.60 4.92
C THR A 221 -22.10 17.44 4.75
N PRO A 222 -21.30 17.78 5.78
CA PRO A 222 -19.84 17.61 5.71
C PRO A 222 -19.42 16.16 5.50
N VAL A 223 -18.50 15.93 4.55
CA VAL A 223 -17.90 14.63 4.25
C VAL A 223 -16.48 14.59 4.81
N LYS A 224 -16.18 13.55 5.57
CA LYS A 224 -14.87 13.35 6.24
C LYS A 224 -13.98 12.42 5.43
N ALA A 225 -12.67 12.65 5.50
CA ALA A 225 -11.67 11.66 5.07
C ALA A 225 -11.79 10.39 5.94
N ALA A 226 -11.94 9.23 5.32
CA ALA A 226 -12.13 7.96 6.04
C ALA A 226 -10.89 7.53 6.83
N ASN A 227 -9.69 7.93 6.42
CA ASN A 227 -8.44 7.77 7.14
C ASN A 227 -7.40 8.78 6.63
N ASN A 228 -6.18 8.78 7.23
CA ASN A 228 -5.07 9.60 6.79
C ASN A 228 -4.68 9.24 5.35
N GLY A 229 -4.22 10.23 4.58
CA GLY A 229 -3.80 9.97 3.20
C GLY A 229 -3.42 11.23 2.44
N VAL A 230 -3.17 11.04 1.14
CA VAL A 230 -2.86 12.12 0.19
C VAL A 230 -3.95 12.16 -0.89
N VAL A 231 -4.50 13.32 -1.15
CA VAL A 231 -5.49 13.52 -2.21
C VAL A 231 -4.82 13.33 -3.57
N ARG A 232 -5.30 12.35 -4.36
CA ARG A 232 -4.77 12.05 -5.70
C ARG A 232 -5.67 12.55 -6.82
N LEU A 233 -6.89 12.94 -6.48
CA LEU A 233 -7.83 13.55 -7.40
C LEU A 233 -8.82 14.41 -6.62
N SER A 234 -9.10 15.61 -7.13
CA SER A 234 -10.16 16.49 -6.64
C SER A 234 -10.69 17.29 -7.81
N MET A 235 -11.73 16.75 -8.51
CA MET A 235 -12.28 17.37 -9.71
C MET A 235 -13.69 16.88 -10.05
N MET A 236 -14.34 17.58 -10.97
CA MET A 236 -15.60 17.14 -11.59
C MET A 236 -15.33 16.06 -12.63
N LEU A 237 -16.01 14.93 -12.53
CA LEU A 237 -16.06 13.84 -13.50
C LEU A 237 -17.46 13.75 -14.13
N ASN A 238 -17.58 13.06 -15.27
CA ASN A 238 -18.84 12.99 -16.01
C ASN A 238 -19.89 12.14 -15.29
N VAL A 239 -19.49 10.96 -14.83
CA VAL A 239 -20.40 9.98 -14.21
C VAL A 239 -20.51 10.20 -12.70
N THR A 240 -19.39 10.32 -12.04
CA THR A 240 -19.34 10.38 -10.57
C THR A 240 -19.45 11.79 -10.01
N GLY A 241 -19.54 12.81 -10.89
CA GLY A 241 -19.65 14.21 -10.46
C GLY A 241 -18.41 14.72 -9.75
N ASN A 242 -18.57 15.67 -8.86
CA ASN A 242 -17.47 16.14 -8.03
C ASN A 242 -16.94 14.98 -7.20
N THR A 243 -15.68 14.63 -7.45
CA THR A 243 -15.03 13.42 -6.93
C THR A 243 -13.70 13.73 -6.28
N ILE A 244 -13.47 13.15 -5.11
CA ILE A 244 -12.18 13.12 -4.41
C ILE A 244 -11.70 11.68 -4.35
N ILE A 245 -10.41 11.44 -4.63
CA ILE A 245 -9.73 10.16 -4.38
C ILE A 245 -8.55 10.42 -3.45
N ILE A 246 -8.49 9.62 -2.37
CA ILE A 246 -7.42 9.66 -1.37
C ILE A 246 -6.61 8.36 -1.45
N ASP A 247 -5.29 8.49 -1.56
CA ASP A 247 -4.32 7.42 -1.40
C ASP A 247 -3.96 7.27 0.06
N HIS A 248 -4.24 6.11 0.63
CA HIS A 248 -3.91 5.78 2.02
C HIS A 248 -2.56 5.04 2.14
N GLY A 249 -1.85 4.85 1.03
CA GLY A 249 -0.63 4.06 0.95
C GLY A 249 -0.87 2.58 0.68
N CYS A 250 0.20 1.88 0.35
CA CYS A 250 0.16 0.43 0.07
C CYS A 250 -0.96 0.02 -0.89
N ASN A 251 -1.25 0.86 -1.88
CA ASN A 251 -2.24 0.61 -2.94
C ASN A 251 -3.71 0.64 -2.47
N ILE A 252 -3.99 1.16 -1.26
CA ILE A 252 -5.35 1.36 -0.75
C ILE A 252 -5.81 2.78 -1.05
N TYR A 253 -6.98 2.91 -1.70
CA TYR A 253 -7.58 4.19 -2.02
C TYR A 253 -9.04 4.24 -1.54
N SER A 254 -9.49 5.43 -1.15
CA SER A 254 -10.91 5.74 -0.99
C SER A 254 -11.36 6.80 -1.98
N SER A 255 -12.61 6.71 -2.44
CA SER A 255 -13.20 7.66 -3.38
C SER A 255 -14.53 8.16 -2.84
N TYR A 256 -14.77 9.46 -2.99
CA TYR A 256 -15.94 10.19 -2.49
C TYR A 256 -16.57 10.93 -3.67
N ALA A 257 -17.76 10.53 -4.07
CA ALA A 257 -18.39 11.01 -5.28
C ALA A 257 -19.75 11.68 -5.04
N HIS A 258 -20.30 12.29 -6.09
CA HIS A 258 -21.54 13.08 -6.10
C HIS A 258 -21.51 14.30 -5.18
N LEU A 259 -20.33 14.80 -4.82
CA LEU A 259 -20.16 15.93 -3.90
C LEU A 259 -20.76 17.22 -4.47
N ASP A 260 -21.25 18.09 -3.59
CA ASP A 260 -21.65 19.45 -3.93
C ASP A 260 -20.44 20.37 -4.04
N LYS A 261 -19.50 20.23 -3.07
CA LYS A 261 -18.27 21.01 -3.01
C LYS A 261 -17.07 20.11 -2.75
N LEU A 262 -15.97 20.47 -3.37
CA LEU A 262 -14.62 19.96 -3.11
C LEU A 262 -13.92 20.98 -2.20
N LEU A 263 -13.46 20.57 -1.02
CA LEU A 263 -12.83 21.46 -0.02
C LEU A 263 -11.32 21.20 0.13
N VAL A 264 -10.78 20.25 -0.64
CA VAL A 264 -9.36 19.92 -0.68
C VAL A 264 -8.88 19.84 -2.13
N GLU A 265 -7.60 20.08 -2.34
CA GLU A 265 -6.98 20.06 -3.67
C GLU A 265 -6.12 18.80 -3.86
N GLU A 266 -5.85 18.42 -5.11
CA GLU A 266 -4.90 17.35 -5.45
C GLU A 266 -3.52 17.65 -4.84
N GLY A 267 -2.91 16.66 -4.18
CA GLY A 267 -1.64 16.78 -3.46
C GLY A 267 -1.78 17.11 -1.97
N ALA A 268 -2.96 17.52 -1.50
CA ALA A 268 -3.16 17.83 -0.07
C ALA A 268 -3.03 16.56 0.80
N GLU A 269 -2.36 16.68 1.93
CA GLU A 269 -2.37 15.68 2.99
C GLU A 269 -3.61 15.89 3.86
N VAL A 270 -4.32 14.80 4.17
CA VAL A 270 -5.52 14.82 5.01
C VAL A 270 -5.37 13.81 6.15
N LYS A 271 -5.98 14.13 7.27
CA LYS A 271 -6.08 13.23 8.42
C LYS A 271 -7.47 12.59 8.50
N LYS A 272 -7.53 11.43 9.13
CA LYS A 272 -8.81 10.77 9.48
C LYS A 272 -9.76 11.75 10.16
N GLY A 273 -10.93 11.95 9.54
CA GLY A 273 -11.96 12.83 10.07
C GLY A 273 -11.91 14.28 9.58
N ASP A 274 -10.88 14.70 8.83
CA ASP A 274 -10.84 16.03 8.21
C ASP A 274 -11.98 16.19 7.21
N ILE A 275 -12.60 17.36 7.18
CA ILE A 275 -13.67 17.68 6.23
C ILE A 275 -13.03 17.93 4.87
N ILE A 276 -13.41 17.11 3.88
CA ILE A 276 -12.86 17.13 2.53
C ILE A 276 -13.84 17.62 1.47
N GLY A 277 -15.16 17.60 1.77
CA GLY A 277 -16.21 18.02 0.85
C GLY A 277 -17.55 18.10 1.51
N GLU A 278 -18.58 18.34 0.72
CA GLU A 278 -19.99 18.39 1.13
C GLU A 278 -20.81 17.42 0.27
N VAL A 279 -21.76 16.71 0.87
CA VAL A 279 -22.71 15.84 0.16
C VAL A 279 -23.47 16.61 -0.88
N GLY A 280 -23.60 16.06 -2.07
CA GLY A 280 -24.34 16.64 -3.17
C GLY A 280 -25.16 15.63 -3.95
N SER A 281 -25.36 15.94 -5.25
CA SER A 281 -26.06 15.10 -6.22
C SER A 281 -25.53 15.42 -7.62
N THR A 282 -24.24 15.67 -7.75
CA THR A 282 -23.58 15.94 -9.04
C THR A 282 -23.30 14.66 -9.80
N GLY A 283 -23.12 14.75 -11.12
CA GLY A 283 -22.94 13.58 -11.98
C GLY A 283 -24.22 12.75 -12.12
N PHE A 284 -24.08 11.42 -12.33
CA PHE A 284 -25.20 10.50 -12.43
C PHE A 284 -25.74 10.14 -11.05
N SER A 285 -26.70 10.91 -10.56
CA SER A 285 -27.31 10.77 -9.23
C SER A 285 -28.80 11.00 -9.30
N THR A 286 -29.56 10.26 -8.48
CA THR A 286 -31.02 10.39 -8.37
C THR A 286 -31.46 11.28 -7.21
N GLY A 287 -30.54 11.71 -6.36
CA GLY A 287 -30.84 12.55 -5.19
C GLY A 287 -29.61 12.68 -4.28
N PRO A 288 -29.66 13.53 -3.26
CA PRO A 288 -28.52 13.78 -2.38
C PRO A 288 -28.07 12.54 -1.63
N HIS A 289 -26.82 12.13 -1.84
CA HIS A 289 -26.13 11.05 -1.16
C HIS A 289 -24.61 11.17 -1.36
N LEU A 290 -23.84 10.49 -0.53
CA LEU A 290 -22.44 10.23 -0.77
C LEU A 290 -22.29 8.83 -1.36
N HIS A 291 -21.69 8.70 -2.55
CA HIS A 291 -21.13 7.43 -2.99
C HIS A 291 -19.70 7.31 -2.44
N TRP A 292 -19.47 6.31 -1.59
CA TRP A 292 -18.17 6.02 -0.99
C TRP A 292 -17.69 4.65 -1.43
N SER A 293 -16.49 4.59 -2.03
CA SER A 293 -15.88 3.34 -2.46
C SER A 293 -14.43 3.23 -1.99
N THR A 294 -13.94 1.99 -1.84
CA THR A 294 -12.54 1.69 -1.55
C THR A 294 -11.98 0.72 -2.58
N THR A 295 -10.69 0.86 -2.89
CA THR A 295 -10.02 -0.05 -3.82
C THR A 295 -8.64 -0.46 -3.31
N ILE A 296 -8.22 -1.66 -3.73
CA ILE A 296 -6.82 -2.09 -3.69
C ILE A 296 -6.33 -2.06 -5.14
N GLY A 297 -5.46 -1.08 -5.45
CA GLY A 297 -5.21 -0.70 -6.82
C GLY A 297 -6.49 -0.27 -7.52
N THR A 298 -6.90 -1.02 -8.55
CA THR A 298 -8.14 -0.79 -9.29
C THR A 298 -9.29 -1.70 -8.87
N LEU A 299 -9.04 -2.71 -8.04
CA LEU A 299 -10.05 -3.64 -7.56
C LEU A 299 -10.91 -3.01 -6.47
N TYR A 300 -12.21 -2.87 -6.71
CA TYR A 300 -13.15 -2.42 -5.70
C TYR A 300 -13.39 -3.48 -4.63
N ILE A 301 -13.27 -3.08 -3.37
CA ILE A 301 -13.57 -3.87 -2.18
C ILE A 301 -14.70 -3.22 -1.39
N ASN A 302 -15.30 -3.98 -0.46
CA ASN A 302 -16.34 -3.46 0.41
C ASN A 302 -15.75 -2.39 1.37
N PRO A 303 -16.20 -1.12 1.30
CA PRO A 303 -15.68 -0.09 2.20
C PRO A 303 -15.91 -0.39 3.68
N GLU A 304 -16.97 -1.12 4.02
CA GLU A 304 -17.34 -1.43 5.40
C GLU A 304 -16.33 -2.40 6.03
N SER A 305 -15.71 -3.32 5.27
CA SER A 305 -14.69 -4.23 5.82
C SER A 305 -13.50 -3.49 6.45
N LEU A 306 -13.10 -2.33 5.87
CA LEU A 306 -12.06 -1.49 6.45
C LEU A 306 -12.52 -0.69 7.69
N THR A 307 -13.84 -0.53 7.90
CA THR A 307 -14.36 0.10 9.12
C THR A 307 -14.48 -0.89 10.28
N GLU A 308 -14.57 -2.16 9.98
CA GLU A 308 -14.71 -3.25 10.95
C GLU A 308 -13.34 -3.81 11.37
N SER A 309 -12.39 -3.89 10.45
CA SER A 309 -11.07 -4.46 10.69
C SER A 309 -9.95 -3.55 10.16
N ASP A 310 -8.85 -3.47 10.92
CA ASP A 310 -7.60 -2.86 10.44
C ASP A 310 -6.80 -3.94 9.71
N PRO A 311 -6.47 -3.77 8.42
CA PRO A 311 -5.67 -4.74 7.66
C PRO A 311 -4.31 -5.07 8.29
N LEU A 312 -3.83 -4.25 9.22
CA LEU A 312 -2.54 -4.42 9.90
C LEU A 312 -2.67 -4.91 11.35
N ALA A 313 -3.87 -5.20 11.85
CA ALA A 313 -4.08 -5.60 13.25
C ALA A 313 -3.28 -6.85 13.65
N PHE A 314 -3.01 -7.75 12.72
CA PHE A 314 -2.28 -9.00 12.95
C PHE A 314 -0.75 -8.82 13.08
N ILE A 315 -0.22 -7.64 12.77
CA ILE A 315 1.23 -7.32 12.78
C ILE A 315 1.58 -6.34 13.92
N ARG A 316 0.57 -5.62 14.46
CA ARG A 316 0.75 -4.60 15.51
C ARG A 316 0.71 -5.16 16.93
#